data_2b1dd33fa0544625a486d95cb7c5f91d
#
_entry.id   2b1dd33fa0544625a486d95cb7c5f91d
#
_cell.length_a   1.000
_cell.length_b   1.000
_cell.length_c   1.000
_cell.angle_alpha   90.00
_cell.angle_beta   90.00
_cell.angle_gamma   90.00
#
_symmetry.space_group_name_H-M   'P 1'
#
loop_
_entity.id
_entity.type
_entity.pdbx_description
1 polymer ?
#
loop_
_entity_poly.entity_id
_entity_poly.type
_entity_poly.pdbx_seq_one_letter_code
_entity_poly.pdbx_strand_id
1 'polypeptide(L)'
;MNFILKFLSDKTVPFYVALGVAGLSVVTGIMYSAALGGLSGYVSFVPLVLLIVGAVAFIGLSLLGSPRAGAAIMTAADFGAFLVYVGTIYAYPVDAAMSVGSASDIKELPMIIAAGALMLICAIASNVTAWMKMTKRDKAPEIDVTWRDMV
;
A
#
# COMPACT_ATOMS: atom_id res chain seq x y z
N MET A 1 25.55 6.41 -13.69
CA MET A 1 25.65 5.69 -12.39
C MET A 1 25.63 6.63 -11.18
N ASN A 2 26.17 7.85 -11.28
CA ASN A 2 26.25 8.79 -10.12
C ASN A 2 24.90 9.40 -9.66
N PHE A 3 23.91 9.54 -10.54
CA PHE A 3 22.60 10.14 -10.18
C PHE A 3 21.81 9.24 -9.23
N ILE A 4 21.72 7.96 -9.52
CA ILE A 4 20.97 6.98 -8.71
C ILE A 4 21.61 6.84 -7.33
N LEU A 5 22.95 6.75 -7.27
CA LEU A 5 23.67 6.66 -6.00
C LEU A 5 23.50 7.90 -5.14
N LYS A 6 23.54 9.10 -5.74
CA LYS A 6 23.31 10.37 -5.05
C LYS A 6 21.86 10.49 -4.57
N PHE A 7 20.89 10.06 -5.39
CA PHE A 7 19.48 10.04 -5.03
C PHE A 7 19.23 9.12 -3.82
N LEU A 8 19.79 7.91 -3.83
CA LEU A 8 19.62 6.95 -2.75
C LEU A 8 20.34 7.38 -1.47
N SER A 9 21.53 7.99 -1.55
CA SER A 9 22.30 8.41 -0.37
C SER A 9 21.62 9.49 0.49
N ASP A 10 20.69 10.25 -0.07
CA ASP A 10 19.91 11.29 0.62
C ASP A 10 18.63 10.74 1.30
N LYS A 11 18.33 9.46 1.12
CA LYS A 11 17.12 8.82 1.66
C LYS A 11 17.38 8.23 3.06
N THR A 12 16.32 8.15 3.84
CA THR A 12 16.32 7.56 5.18
C THR A 12 15.82 6.11 5.15
N VAL A 13 16.02 5.36 6.23
CA VAL A 13 15.52 3.98 6.36
C VAL A 13 14.03 3.86 6.06
N PRO A 14 13.13 4.74 6.54
CA PRO A 14 11.70 4.68 6.21
C PRO A 14 11.39 4.73 4.71
N PHE A 15 12.21 5.41 3.91
CA PHE A 15 12.05 5.41 2.46
C PHE A 15 12.23 4.00 1.87
N TYR A 16 13.24 3.27 2.32
CA TYR A 16 13.48 1.90 1.85
C TYR A 16 12.41 0.93 2.32
N VAL A 17 11.89 1.13 3.54
CA VAL A 17 10.73 0.37 4.02
C VAL A 17 9.51 0.64 3.15
N ALA A 18 9.21 1.90 2.83
CA ALA A 18 8.11 2.26 1.93
C ALA A 18 8.28 1.67 0.53
N LEU A 19 9.51 1.62 0.01
CA LEU A 19 9.81 0.96 -1.26
C LEU A 19 9.55 -0.56 -1.19
N GLY A 20 9.90 -1.19 -0.08
CA GLY A 20 9.57 -2.59 0.18
C GLY A 20 8.06 -2.84 0.25
N VAL A 21 7.32 -1.96 0.91
CA VAL A 21 5.85 -2.00 0.96
C VAL A 21 5.25 -1.84 -0.44
N ALA A 22 5.75 -0.90 -1.26
CA ALA A 22 5.30 -0.74 -2.65
C ALA A 22 5.51 -2.03 -3.47
N GLY A 23 6.66 -2.68 -3.31
CA GLY A 23 6.91 -3.99 -3.92
C GLY A 23 5.95 -5.08 -3.43
N LEU A 24 5.70 -5.12 -2.12
CA LEU A 24 4.75 -6.06 -1.51
C LEU A 24 3.33 -5.83 -2.01
N SER A 25 2.89 -4.57 -2.16
CA SER A 25 1.56 -4.22 -2.69
C SER A 25 1.38 -4.76 -4.12
N VAL A 26 2.40 -4.61 -4.99
CA VAL A 26 2.35 -5.17 -6.36
C VAL A 26 2.26 -6.70 -6.33
N VAL A 27 3.09 -7.37 -5.52
CA VAL A 27 3.07 -8.84 -5.38
C VAL A 27 1.71 -9.31 -4.86
N THR A 28 1.15 -8.63 -3.85
CA THR A 28 -0.17 -8.93 -3.30
C THR A 28 -1.26 -8.79 -4.35
N GLY A 29 -1.21 -7.74 -5.19
CA GLY A 29 -2.16 -7.54 -6.29
C GLY A 29 -2.10 -8.66 -7.33
N ILE A 30 -0.90 -9.07 -7.75
CA ILE A 30 -0.69 -10.17 -8.69
C ILE A 30 -1.19 -11.49 -8.07
N MET A 31 -0.83 -11.76 -6.82
CA MET A 31 -1.26 -12.96 -6.09
C MET A 31 -2.77 -13.03 -5.96
N TYR A 32 -3.42 -11.91 -5.62
CA TYR A 32 -4.87 -11.79 -5.57
C TYR A 32 -5.52 -12.13 -6.91
N SER A 33 -5.05 -11.54 -8.02
CA SER A 33 -5.63 -11.78 -9.33
C SER A 33 -5.39 -13.20 -9.83
N ALA A 34 -4.24 -13.80 -9.55
CA ALA A 34 -3.90 -15.15 -9.95
C ALA A 34 -4.67 -16.21 -9.13
N ALA A 35 -4.79 -15.99 -7.82
CA ALA A 35 -5.38 -16.98 -6.92
C ALA A 35 -6.92 -16.95 -6.92
N LEU A 36 -7.51 -15.76 -7.05
CA LEU A 36 -8.96 -15.58 -6.94
C LEU A 36 -9.64 -15.18 -8.26
N GLY A 37 -8.87 -15.00 -9.35
CA GLY A 37 -9.41 -14.61 -10.65
C GLY A 37 -10.41 -15.62 -11.26
N GLY A 38 -10.40 -16.87 -10.79
CA GLY A 38 -11.38 -17.89 -11.16
C GLY A 38 -12.77 -17.71 -10.55
N LEU A 39 -12.91 -16.88 -9.50
CA LEU A 39 -14.18 -16.60 -8.82
C LEU A 39 -14.92 -15.46 -9.55
N SER A 40 -15.29 -15.69 -10.80
CA SER A 40 -16.00 -14.71 -11.63
C SER A 40 -17.32 -14.30 -10.97
N GLY A 41 -17.54 -12.98 -10.85
CA GLY A 41 -18.71 -12.39 -10.19
C GLY A 41 -18.46 -11.90 -8.76
N TYR A 42 -17.43 -12.39 -8.07
CA TYR A 42 -17.08 -11.98 -6.70
C TYR A 42 -15.71 -11.28 -6.62
N VAL A 43 -14.93 -11.34 -7.68
CA VAL A 43 -13.58 -10.75 -7.73
C VAL A 43 -13.55 -9.58 -8.69
N SER A 44 -13.11 -8.43 -8.17
CA SER A 44 -12.91 -7.20 -8.95
C SER A 44 -11.43 -6.99 -9.28
N PHE A 45 -11.12 -6.47 -10.46
CA PHE A 45 -9.76 -6.05 -10.81
C PHE A 45 -9.36 -4.70 -10.19
N VAL A 46 -10.31 -3.98 -9.59
CA VAL A 46 -10.04 -2.66 -8.99
C VAL A 46 -8.96 -2.70 -7.91
N PRO A 47 -8.94 -3.67 -6.96
CA PRO A 47 -7.86 -3.77 -5.98
C PRO A 47 -6.48 -3.92 -6.61
N LEU A 48 -6.33 -4.74 -7.66
CA LEU A 48 -5.07 -4.89 -8.39
C LEU A 48 -4.60 -3.57 -8.97
N VAL A 49 -5.50 -2.86 -9.65
CA VAL A 49 -5.18 -1.56 -10.28
C VAL A 49 -4.78 -0.54 -9.22
N LEU A 50 -5.50 -0.45 -8.11
CA LEU A 50 -5.19 0.47 -7.02
C LEU A 50 -3.81 0.20 -6.40
N LEU A 51 -3.47 -1.07 -6.12
CA LEU A 51 -2.18 -1.45 -5.56
C LEU A 51 -1.02 -1.09 -6.51
N ILE A 52 -1.18 -1.33 -7.81
CA ILE A 52 -0.16 -0.99 -8.82
C ILE A 52 -0.04 0.54 -8.96
N VAL A 53 -1.16 1.26 -9.07
CA VAL A 53 -1.16 2.73 -9.20
C VAL A 53 -0.55 3.39 -7.97
N GLY A 54 -0.86 2.91 -6.77
CA GLY A 54 -0.26 3.39 -5.53
C GLY A 54 1.25 3.23 -5.50
N ALA A 55 1.75 2.04 -5.87
CA ALA A 55 3.19 1.76 -5.93
C ALA A 55 3.91 2.63 -6.99
N VAL A 56 3.33 2.77 -8.18
CA VAL A 56 3.87 3.60 -9.27
C VAL A 56 3.87 5.08 -8.88
N ALA A 57 2.81 5.57 -8.24
CA ALA A 57 2.72 6.94 -7.76
C ALA A 57 3.79 7.23 -6.69
N PHE A 58 4.02 6.29 -5.76
CA PHE A 58 5.08 6.43 -4.76
C PHE A 58 6.46 6.55 -5.42
N ILE A 59 6.79 5.68 -6.36
CA ILE A 59 8.07 5.70 -7.07
C ILE A 59 8.21 7.00 -7.88
N GLY A 60 7.20 7.36 -8.68
CA GLY A 60 7.22 8.55 -9.54
C GLY A 60 7.39 9.84 -8.74
N LEU A 61 6.59 10.04 -7.68
CA LEU A 61 6.68 11.23 -6.84
C LEU A 61 7.97 11.26 -6.01
N SER A 62 8.51 10.10 -5.66
CA SER A 62 9.82 10.02 -5.01
C SER A 62 10.96 10.50 -5.91
N LEU A 63 10.90 10.18 -7.21
CA LEU A 63 11.85 10.66 -8.22
C LEU A 63 11.70 12.18 -8.44
N LEU A 64 10.49 12.72 -8.35
CA LEU A 64 10.20 14.16 -8.42
C LEU A 64 10.55 14.92 -7.13
N GLY A 65 11.12 14.25 -6.13
CA GLY A 65 11.56 14.87 -4.88
C GLY A 65 10.49 14.99 -3.79
N SER A 66 9.30 14.41 -3.99
CA SER A 66 8.17 14.47 -3.05
C SER A 66 7.78 13.08 -2.52
N PRO A 67 8.67 12.33 -1.83
CA PRO A 67 8.40 10.97 -1.39
C PRO A 67 7.24 10.87 -0.39
N ARG A 68 7.00 11.91 0.42
CA ARG A 68 5.87 11.94 1.35
C ARG A 68 4.53 11.97 0.64
N ALA A 69 4.40 12.81 -0.41
CA ALA A 69 3.18 12.85 -1.20
C ALA A 69 2.94 11.50 -1.89
N GLY A 70 4.00 10.87 -2.39
CA GLY A 70 3.94 9.52 -2.97
C GLY A 70 3.46 8.47 -1.96
N ALA A 71 4.00 8.50 -0.73
CA ALA A 71 3.58 7.58 0.32
C ALA A 71 2.13 7.80 0.76
N ALA A 72 1.66 9.05 0.83
CA ALA A 72 0.26 9.35 1.16
C ALA A 72 -0.69 8.80 0.09
N ILE A 73 -0.35 8.95 -1.20
CA ILE A 73 -1.14 8.39 -2.30
C ILE A 73 -1.12 6.86 -2.27
N MET A 74 0.04 6.25 -2.03
CA MET A 74 0.16 4.79 -1.88
C MET A 74 -0.72 4.28 -0.73
N THR A 75 -0.69 4.96 0.42
CA THR A 75 -1.55 4.62 1.57
C THR A 75 -3.03 4.68 1.19
N ALA A 76 -3.49 5.75 0.53
CA ALA A 76 -4.88 5.88 0.11
C ALA A 76 -5.26 4.78 -0.89
N ALA A 77 -4.37 4.41 -1.81
CA ALA A 77 -4.58 3.35 -2.78
C ALA A 77 -4.64 1.96 -2.10
N ASP A 78 -3.75 1.67 -1.16
CA ASP A 78 -3.72 0.39 -0.43
C ASP A 78 -4.99 0.22 0.43
N PHE A 79 -5.41 1.27 1.16
CA PHE A 79 -6.69 1.24 1.89
C PHE A 79 -7.88 1.11 0.96
N GLY A 80 -7.89 1.84 -0.16
CA GLY A 80 -8.93 1.73 -1.18
C GLY A 80 -9.03 0.32 -1.76
N ALA A 81 -7.89 -0.30 -2.05
CA ALA A 81 -7.81 -1.67 -2.53
C ALA A 81 -8.40 -2.66 -1.51
N PHE A 82 -8.03 -2.51 -0.23
CA PHE A 82 -8.55 -3.34 0.86
C PHE A 82 -10.08 -3.19 1.00
N LEU A 83 -10.60 -1.95 1.01
CA LEU A 83 -12.05 -1.71 1.13
C LEU A 83 -12.83 -2.27 -0.05
N VAL A 84 -12.34 -2.08 -1.28
CA VAL A 84 -12.98 -2.67 -2.46
C VAL A 84 -12.92 -4.19 -2.41
N TYR A 85 -11.78 -4.76 -1.98
CA TYR A 85 -11.63 -6.18 -1.80
C TYR A 85 -12.69 -6.74 -0.82
N VAL A 86 -12.78 -6.17 0.38
CA VAL A 86 -13.77 -6.60 1.38
C VAL A 86 -15.19 -6.45 0.84
N GLY A 87 -15.50 -5.31 0.19
CA GLY A 87 -16.82 -5.04 -0.36
C GLY A 87 -17.25 -5.97 -1.48
N THR A 88 -16.31 -6.55 -2.22
CA THR A 88 -16.63 -7.45 -3.34
C THR A 88 -16.62 -8.92 -2.94
N ILE A 89 -15.65 -9.34 -2.11
CA ILE A 89 -15.43 -10.75 -1.81
C ILE A 89 -16.35 -11.30 -0.70
N TYR A 90 -16.89 -10.41 0.17
CA TYR A 90 -17.64 -10.88 1.35
C TYR A 90 -18.86 -11.74 1.00
N ALA A 91 -19.50 -11.51 -0.14
CA ALA A 91 -20.67 -12.27 -0.58
C ALA A 91 -20.32 -13.71 -0.92
N TYR A 92 -19.13 -14.00 -1.45
CA TYR A 92 -18.72 -15.33 -1.86
C TYR A 92 -18.76 -16.37 -0.72
N PRO A 93 -18.09 -16.17 0.44
CA PRO A 93 -18.14 -17.15 1.52
C PRO A 93 -19.56 -17.31 2.10
N VAL A 94 -20.39 -16.27 2.05
CA VAL A 94 -21.78 -16.35 2.52
C VAL A 94 -22.62 -17.24 1.58
N ASP A 95 -22.55 -16.97 0.27
CA ASP A 95 -23.30 -17.75 -0.73
C ASP A 95 -22.79 -19.19 -0.81
N ALA A 96 -21.49 -19.39 -0.74
CA ALA A 96 -20.89 -20.73 -0.73
C ALA A 96 -21.26 -21.52 0.54
N ALA A 97 -21.25 -20.88 1.72
CA ALA A 97 -21.68 -21.53 2.96
C ALA A 97 -23.15 -21.93 2.94
N MET A 98 -24.01 -21.13 2.31
CA MET A 98 -25.42 -21.46 2.14
C MET A 98 -25.64 -22.66 1.22
N SER A 99 -24.78 -22.84 0.20
CA SER A 99 -24.89 -23.96 -0.76
C SER A 99 -24.25 -25.26 -0.26
N VAL A 100 -23.17 -25.17 0.51
CA VAL A 100 -22.37 -26.33 0.98
C VAL A 100 -22.76 -26.74 2.42
N GLY A 101 -23.45 -25.88 3.16
CA GLY A 101 -23.88 -26.13 4.54
C GLY A 101 -22.84 -25.79 5.62
N SER A 102 -21.56 -25.53 5.26
CA SER A 102 -20.53 -25.14 6.21
C SER A 102 -19.47 -24.26 5.54
N ALA A 103 -19.09 -23.15 6.21
CA ALA A 103 -18.01 -22.27 5.75
C ALA A 103 -16.64 -22.96 5.75
N SER A 104 -16.45 -24.01 6.58
CA SER A 104 -15.19 -24.77 6.65
C SER A 104 -14.91 -25.61 5.40
N ASP A 105 -15.94 -25.88 4.59
CA ASP A 105 -15.83 -26.72 3.40
C ASP A 105 -15.51 -25.92 2.13
N ILE A 106 -15.37 -24.61 2.25
CA ILE A 106 -15.03 -23.73 1.14
C ILE A 106 -13.51 -23.79 0.92
N LYS A 107 -13.08 -24.39 -0.20
CA LYS A 107 -11.65 -24.59 -0.52
C LYS A 107 -10.86 -23.29 -0.64
N GLU A 108 -11.49 -22.24 -1.15
CA GLU A 108 -10.88 -20.94 -1.42
C GLU A 108 -10.79 -20.04 -0.17
N LEU A 109 -11.47 -20.40 0.91
CA LEU A 109 -11.54 -19.58 2.13
C LEU A 109 -10.17 -19.21 2.71
N PRO A 110 -9.18 -20.12 2.82
CA PRO A 110 -7.86 -19.77 3.32
C PRO A 110 -7.15 -18.73 2.45
N MET A 111 -7.32 -18.83 1.12
CA MET A 111 -6.72 -17.90 0.17
C MET A 111 -7.37 -16.51 0.24
N ILE A 112 -8.69 -16.48 0.42
CA ILE A 112 -9.45 -15.25 0.64
C ILE A 112 -8.95 -14.54 1.90
N ILE A 113 -8.83 -15.25 3.01
CA ILE A 113 -8.33 -14.69 4.27
C ILE A 113 -6.88 -14.20 4.11
N ALA A 114 -6.02 -14.96 3.46
CA ALA A 114 -4.62 -14.61 3.26
C ALA A 114 -4.48 -13.34 2.39
N ALA A 115 -5.24 -13.22 1.30
CA ALA A 115 -5.22 -12.05 0.44
C ALA A 115 -5.70 -10.79 1.17
N GLY A 116 -6.79 -10.89 1.94
CA GLY A 116 -7.29 -9.79 2.77
C GLY A 116 -6.30 -9.36 3.84
N ALA A 117 -5.68 -10.32 4.52
CA ALA A 117 -4.65 -10.05 5.53
C ALA A 117 -3.43 -9.34 4.94
N LEU A 118 -2.94 -9.77 3.77
CA LEU A 118 -1.83 -9.13 3.08
C LEU A 118 -2.17 -7.70 2.64
N MET A 119 -3.36 -7.46 2.08
CA MET A 119 -3.81 -6.12 1.71
C MET A 119 -3.90 -5.19 2.94
N LEU A 120 -4.41 -5.69 4.06
CA LEU A 120 -4.48 -4.95 5.31
C LEU A 120 -3.08 -4.62 5.85
N ILE A 121 -2.15 -5.57 5.80
CA ILE A 121 -0.75 -5.36 6.19
C ILE A 121 -0.10 -4.29 5.31
N CYS A 122 -0.30 -4.33 3.99
CA CYS A 122 0.19 -3.29 3.07
C CYS A 122 -0.38 -1.91 3.45
N ALA A 123 -1.69 -1.82 3.69
CA ALA A 123 -2.36 -0.58 4.07
C ALA A 123 -1.84 0.00 5.38
N ILE A 124 -1.63 -0.82 6.41
CA ILE A 124 -1.08 -0.39 7.70
C ILE A 124 0.39 0.03 7.54
N ALA A 125 1.20 -0.78 6.85
CA ALA A 125 2.61 -0.50 6.66
C ALA A 125 2.85 0.76 5.83
N SER A 126 2.09 0.98 4.76
CA SER A 126 2.15 2.21 3.95
C SER A 126 1.74 3.44 4.78
N ASN A 127 0.72 3.32 5.63
CA ASN A 127 0.31 4.39 6.54
C ASN A 127 1.43 4.77 7.50
N VAL A 128 2.03 3.79 8.18
CA VAL A 128 3.13 4.03 9.12
C VAL A 128 4.31 4.73 8.43
N THR A 129 4.69 4.26 7.24
CA THR A 129 5.81 4.87 6.50
C THR A 129 5.51 6.28 6.01
N ALA A 130 4.25 6.63 5.69
CA ALA A 130 3.85 7.96 5.27
C ALA A 130 4.09 9.04 6.35
N TRP A 131 4.02 8.67 7.63
CA TRP A 131 4.27 9.58 8.76
C TRP A 131 5.74 9.73 9.12
N MET A 132 6.62 8.88 8.60
CA MET A 132 8.05 8.91 8.90
C MET A 132 8.82 9.89 8.01
N LYS A 133 9.98 10.36 8.47
CA LYS A 133 10.87 11.23 7.69
C LYS A 133 11.57 10.41 6.60
N MET A 134 11.30 10.70 5.33
CA MET A 134 11.80 9.94 4.19
C MET A 134 13.09 10.50 3.56
N THR A 135 13.45 11.74 3.90
CA THR A 135 14.67 12.38 3.39
C THR A 135 15.46 13.00 4.54
N LYS A 136 16.78 13.02 4.38
CA LYS A 136 17.70 13.65 5.36
C LYS A 136 17.56 15.18 5.38
N ARG A 137 17.05 15.76 4.28
CA ARG A 137 16.84 17.22 4.11
C ARG A 137 15.53 17.74 4.69
N ASP A 138 14.66 16.84 5.18
CA ASP A 138 13.43 17.22 5.91
C ASP A 138 13.76 17.79 7.32
N LYS A 139 14.74 18.69 7.40
CA LYS A 139 14.79 19.63 8.51
C LYS A 139 13.65 20.61 8.26
N ALA A 140 12.68 20.64 9.17
CA ALA A 140 11.79 21.79 9.27
C ALA A 140 12.67 23.06 9.18
N PRO A 141 12.27 24.10 8.46
CA PRO A 141 12.95 25.37 8.58
C PRO A 141 12.98 25.67 10.07
N GLU A 142 14.16 25.66 10.64
CA GLU A 142 14.40 26.14 12.00
C GLU A 142 14.06 27.61 11.90
N ILE A 143 12.84 27.98 12.31
CA ILE A 143 12.44 29.37 12.48
C ILE A 143 13.26 29.78 13.70
N ASP A 144 14.44 30.28 13.41
CA ASP A 144 15.27 30.96 14.39
C ASP A 144 14.57 32.28 14.74
N VAL A 145 13.54 32.17 15.57
CA VAL A 145 12.89 33.31 16.19
C VAL A 145 13.85 33.78 17.29
N THR A 146 14.87 34.49 16.88
CA THR A 146 15.70 35.24 17.83
C THR A 146 14.81 36.32 18.39
N TRP A 147 14.32 36.12 19.61
CA TRP A 147 13.56 37.08 20.41
C TRP A 147 14.30 38.42 20.59
N ARG A 148 15.55 38.51 20.12
CA ARG A 148 16.38 39.71 20.13
C ARG A 148 15.95 40.78 19.14
N ASP A 149 15.19 40.44 18.09
CA ASP A 149 14.77 41.39 17.07
C ASP A 149 13.39 42.00 17.36
N MET A 150 12.80 41.73 18.51
CA MET A 150 11.48 42.22 18.92
C MET A 150 11.56 43.24 20.11
N VAL A 151 12.75 43.76 20.46
CA VAL A 151 12.90 44.79 21.50
C VAL A 151 13.47 46.07 20.89
#